data_083f79841f0d1d6ecfcf9bf0ab51e4ce
#
_entry.id   083f79841f0d1d6ecfcf9bf0ab51e4ce
#
_cell.length_a   1.000
_cell.length_b   1.000
_cell.length_c   1.000
_cell.angle_alpha   90.00
_cell.angle_beta   90.00
_cell.angle_gamma   90.00
#
_symmetry.space_group_name_H-M   'P 1'
#
loop_
_entity.id
_entity.type
_entity.pdbx_description
1 polymer ?
#
loop_
_entity_poly.entity_id
_entity_poly.type
_entity_poly.pdbx_seq_one_letter_code
_entity_poly.pdbx_strand_id
1 'polypeptide(L)'
;MSTINKDEINKFTKMADEWWDINGKFKPLHMFNPIRIEYILDIASKHFNFKINNPKSLNGLKILDIGCGGGLISEPMTRLGAEVTGIDASAKNIEIAKLHAKKNNLKINYLNSEPEKLNLKNEFDIILNLEVVEHVENLNLYLESCQKLLKPKGLMFTATLNKTLTSFIKAIIGAEYVLRWLPIGTHDWNKFIKPNELEKKLLDLNFSTVNLTGLSFNPIFQEWKRSKDLSVNYILATEKN
;
A
#
# COMPACT_ATOMS: atom_id res chain seq x y z
N MET A 1 -17.70 -5.60 -13.81
CA MET A 1 -17.27 -6.39 -12.65
C MET A 1 -16.58 -5.45 -11.69
N SER A 2 -16.62 -5.68 -10.39
CA SER A 2 -15.98 -4.80 -9.37
C SER A 2 -14.96 -5.60 -8.60
N THR A 3 -13.88 -4.95 -8.16
CA THR A 3 -12.85 -5.53 -7.28
C THR A 3 -13.19 -5.38 -5.80
N ILE A 4 -14.30 -4.70 -5.47
CA ILE A 4 -14.70 -4.37 -4.11
C ILE A 4 -15.27 -5.57 -3.35
N ASN A 5 -14.80 -5.73 -2.10
CA ASN A 5 -15.49 -6.47 -1.06
C ASN A 5 -16.18 -5.48 -0.10
N LYS A 6 -17.52 -5.46 -0.08
CA LYS A 6 -18.31 -4.49 0.71
C LYS A 6 -18.11 -4.64 2.22
N ASP A 7 -17.90 -5.87 2.70
CA ASP A 7 -17.71 -6.11 4.14
C ASP A 7 -16.36 -5.58 4.61
N GLU A 8 -15.32 -5.72 3.78
CA GLU A 8 -14.01 -5.13 4.06
C GLU A 8 -14.09 -3.60 4.10
N ILE A 9 -14.76 -2.97 3.13
CA ILE A 9 -14.94 -1.51 3.12
C ILE A 9 -15.66 -1.06 4.39
N ASN A 10 -16.71 -1.77 4.81
CA ASN A 10 -17.47 -1.42 6.01
C ASN A 10 -16.62 -1.51 7.29
N LYS A 11 -15.70 -2.49 7.38
CA LYS A 11 -14.78 -2.61 8.52
C LYS A 11 -13.89 -1.35 8.63
N PHE A 12 -13.21 -0.97 7.55
CA PHE A 12 -12.35 0.21 7.55
C PHE A 12 -13.10 1.52 7.72
N THR A 13 -14.30 1.63 7.15
CA THR A 13 -15.18 2.80 7.30
C THR A 13 -15.54 3.07 8.76
N LYS A 14 -15.80 2.01 9.55
CA LYS A 14 -16.11 2.15 10.99
C LYS A 14 -14.95 2.68 11.82
N MET A 15 -13.72 2.54 11.35
CA MET A 15 -12.51 2.99 12.04
C MET A 15 -11.96 4.31 11.50
N ALA A 16 -12.59 4.88 10.47
CA ALA A 16 -12.03 5.97 9.69
C ALA A 16 -11.63 7.21 10.52
N ASP A 17 -12.36 7.52 11.58
CA ASP A 17 -12.08 8.68 12.45
C ASP A 17 -10.73 8.54 13.20
N GLU A 18 -10.18 7.32 13.32
CA GLU A 18 -8.93 7.03 14.04
C GLU A 18 -7.69 7.00 13.12
N TRP A 19 -7.81 7.26 11.81
CA TRP A 19 -6.68 7.18 10.88
C TRP A 19 -5.43 7.95 11.35
N TRP A 20 -5.60 9.10 11.94
CA TRP A 20 -4.51 9.97 12.37
C TRP A 20 -4.24 9.95 13.89
N ASP A 21 -4.93 9.09 14.62
CA ASP A 21 -4.60 8.82 16.03
C ASP A 21 -3.43 7.81 16.09
N ILE A 22 -2.25 8.31 16.45
CA ILE A 22 -1.02 7.51 16.59
C ILE A 22 -1.11 6.43 17.68
N ASN A 23 -2.08 6.51 18.58
CA ASN A 23 -2.35 5.53 19.63
C ASN A 23 -3.61 4.71 19.34
N GLY A 24 -4.35 5.03 18.28
CA GLY A 24 -5.59 4.37 17.85
C GLY A 24 -5.35 3.05 17.12
N LYS A 25 -6.38 2.56 16.46
CA LYS A 25 -6.39 1.28 15.73
C LYS A 25 -5.40 1.21 14.58
N PHE A 26 -5.00 2.36 14.02
CA PHE A 26 -4.01 2.44 12.94
C PHE A 26 -2.56 2.65 13.42
N LYS A 27 -2.32 2.61 14.74
CA LYS A 27 -0.96 2.64 15.32
C LYS A 27 0.03 1.71 14.61
N PRO A 28 -0.32 0.43 14.29
CA PRO A 28 0.60 -0.46 13.57
C PRO A 28 1.02 0.11 12.22
N LEU A 29 0.13 0.77 11.46
CA LEU A 29 0.47 1.40 10.18
C LEU A 29 1.37 2.62 10.36
N HIS A 30 1.14 3.43 11.40
CA HIS A 30 2.03 4.55 11.73
C HIS A 30 3.46 4.07 12.01
N MET A 31 3.62 2.94 12.70
CA MET A 31 4.93 2.33 12.97
C MET A 31 5.54 1.66 11.73
N PHE A 32 4.72 1.15 10.83
CA PHE A 32 5.15 0.38 9.65
C PHE A 32 5.51 1.27 8.44
N ASN A 33 4.81 2.38 8.27
CA ASN A 33 4.96 3.23 7.09
C ASN A 33 6.37 3.83 6.88
N PRO A 34 7.14 4.22 7.92
CA PRO A 34 8.50 4.72 7.72
C PRO A 34 9.41 3.78 6.91
N ILE A 35 9.42 2.48 7.22
CA ILE A 35 10.24 1.50 6.49
C ILE A 35 9.74 1.24 5.08
N ARG A 36 8.43 1.34 4.84
CA ARG A 36 7.83 1.25 3.50
C ARG A 36 8.24 2.43 2.64
N ILE A 37 8.14 3.65 3.19
CA ILE A 37 8.55 4.89 2.50
C ILE A 37 10.04 4.83 2.15
N GLU A 38 10.89 4.43 3.10
CA GLU A 38 12.31 4.25 2.87
C GLU A 38 12.59 3.25 1.74
N TYR A 39 11.89 2.10 1.72
CA TYR A 39 12.03 1.11 0.66
C TYR A 39 11.61 1.66 -0.70
N ILE A 40 10.45 2.33 -0.77
CA ILE A 40 9.94 2.93 -2.00
C ILE A 40 10.95 3.96 -2.55
N LEU A 41 11.48 4.83 -1.69
CA LEU A 41 12.47 5.83 -2.09
C LEU A 41 13.78 5.21 -2.57
N ASP A 42 14.28 4.17 -1.89
CA ASP A 42 15.52 3.48 -2.29
C ASP A 42 15.39 2.86 -3.69
N ILE A 43 14.30 2.16 -3.99
CA ILE A 43 14.08 1.56 -5.30
C ILE A 43 13.81 2.63 -6.36
N ALA A 44 12.90 3.57 -6.09
CA ALA A 44 12.52 4.62 -7.03
C ALA A 44 13.70 5.55 -7.38
N SER A 45 14.57 5.86 -6.40
CA SER A 45 15.75 6.73 -6.65
C SER A 45 16.72 6.13 -7.66
N LYS A 46 16.94 4.83 -7.60
CA LYS A 46 17.79 4.10 -8.54
C LYS A 46 17.14 4.01 -9.92
N HIS A 47 15.84 3.77 -9.94
CA HIS A 47 15.08 3.59 -11.17
C HIS A 47 14.89 4.90 -11.96
N PHE A 48 14.48 5.96 -11.28
CA PHE A 48 14.23 7.29 -11.88
C PHE A 48 15.44 8.24 -11.78
N ASN A 49 16.59 7.76 -11.26
CA ASN A 49 17.86 8.49 -11.17
C ASN A 49 17.75 9.84 -10.42
N PHE A 50 17.21 9.83 -9.21
CA PHE A 50 17.17 11.01 -8.33
C PHE A 50 17.91 10.81 -7.00
N LYS A 51 18.22 11.91 -6.29
CA LYS A 51 18.89 11.86 -4.97
C LYS A 51 17.88 11.94 -3.83
N ILE A 52 17.92 10.96 -2.92
CA ILE A 52 16.97 10.85 -1.79
C ILE A 52 17.08 12.01 -0.80
N ASN A 53 18.28 12.58 -0.60
CA ASN A 53 18.52 13.72 0.30
C ASN A 53 17.97 15.06 -0.18
N ASN A 54 17.37 15.13 -1.37
CA ASN A 54 16.61 16.30 -1.80
C ASN A 54 15.24 16.32 -1.10
N PRO A 55 14.85 17.42 -0.42
CA PRO A 55 13.52 17.55 0.19
C PRO A 55 12.35 17.38 -0.78
N LYS A 56 12.60 17.55 -2.08
CA LYS A 56 11.65 17.36 -3.17
C LYS A 56 12.12 16.26 -4.12
N SER A 57 12.58 15.15 -3.56
CA SER A 57 13.16 14.03 -4.30
C SER A 57 12.22 13.41 -5.34
N LEU A 58 10.90 13.42 -5.09
CA LEU A 58 9.89 12.88 -5.99
C LEU A 58 9.27 13.91 -6.94
N ASN A 59 9.86 15.11 -7.04
CA ASN A 59 9.32 16.15 -7.91
C ASN A 59 9.24 15.71 -9.38
N GLY A 60 8.09 15.94 -10.00
CA GLY A 60 7.80 15.54 -11.38
C GLY A 60 7.27 14.10 -11.53
N LEU A 61 7.22 13.30 -10.46
CA LEU A 61 6.63 11.97 -10.49
C LEU A 61 5.14 12.01 -10.11
N LYS A 62 4.32 11.31 -10.88
CA LYS A 62 2.90 11.08 -10.61
C LYS A 62 2.72 9.75 -9.90
N ILE A 63 2.14 9.77 -8.71
CA ILE A 63 1.92 8.59 -7.87
C ILE A 63 0.43 8.34 -7.69
N LEU A 64 0.01 7.09 -7.91
CA LEU A 64 -1.31 6.59 -7.52
C LEU A 64 -1.17 5.76 -6.25
N ASP A 65 -1.83 6.18 -5.19
CA ASP A 65 -1.94 5.47 -3.90
C ASP A 65 -3.31 4.80 -3.84
N ILE A 66 -3.37 3.48 -4.07
CA ILE A 66 -4.61 2.71 -4.10
C ILE A 66 -4.90 2.16 -2.72
N GLY A 67 -6.15 2.31 -2.24
CA GLY A 67 -6.50 2.02 -0.85
C GLY A 67 -5.83 2.99 0.11
N CYS A 68 -5.77 4.28 -0.27
CA CYS A 68 -5.02 5.30 0.47
C CYS A 68 -5.51 5.55 1.90
N GLY A 69 -6.69 5.03 2.28
CA GLY A 69 -7.27 5.23 3.61
C GLY A 69 -7.37 6.71 3.98
N GLY A 70 -6.87 7.06 5.16
CA GLY A 70 -6.77 8.44 5.64
C GLY A 70 -5.61 9.24 5.06
N GLY A 71 -4.82 8.70 4.12
CA GLY A 71 -3.73 9.41 3.44
C GLY A 71 -2.35 9.26 4.10
N LEU A 72 -2.14 8.24 4.93
CA LEU A 72 -0.89 8.05 5.69
C LEU A 72 0.36 7.89 4.81
N ILE A 73 0.23 7.44 3.57
CA ILE A 73 1.32 7.35 2.59
C ILE A 73 1.23 8.50 1.58
N SER A 74 0.03 8.85 1.13
CA SER A 74 -0.19 9.94 0.17
C SER A 74 0.45 11.25 0.63
N GLU A 75 0.30 11.62 1.91
CA GLU A 75 0.87 12.88 2.43
C GLU A 75 2.41 12.92 2.44
N PRO A 76 3.13 11.91 2.98
CA PRO A 76 4.59 11.87 2.88
C PRO A 76 5.10 11.93 1.44
N MET A 77 4.48 11.21 0.49
CA MET A 77 4.86 11.27 -0.93
C MET A 77 4.70 12.67 -1.50
N THR A 78 3.59 13.35 -1.15
CA THR A 78 3.35 14.75 -1.56
C THR A 78 4.36 15.71 -0.93
N ARG A 79 4.72 15.53 0.35
CA ARG A 79 5.76 16.35 1.02
C ARG A 79 7.11 16.20 0.33
N LEU A 80 7.42 15.02 -0.20
CA LEU A 80 8.61 14.74 -0.99
C LEU A 80 8.53 15.25 -2.44
N GLY A 81 7.42 15.90 -2.83
CA GLY A 81 7.29 16.61 -4.10
C GLY A 81 6.52 15.87 -5.18
N ALA A 82 6.02 14.66 -4.94
CA ALA A 82 5.21 13.94 -5.91
C ALA A 82 3.84 14.62 -6.16
N GLU A 83 3.31 14.47 -7.37
CA GLU A 83 1.92 14.70 -7.70
C GLU A 83 1.12 13.45 -7.36
N VAL A 84 0.39 13.48 -6.23
CA VAL A 84 -0.28 12.29 -5.70
C VAL A 84 -1.77 12.32 -6.00
N THR A 85 -2.27 11.19 -6.53
CA THR A 85 -3.68 10.83 -6.54
C THR A 85 -3.89 9.68 -5.57
N GLY A 86 -4.72 9.87 -4.55
CA GLY A 86 -5.13 8.82 -3.61
C GLY A 86 -6.55 8.34 -3.93
N ILE A 87 -6.75 7.04 -4.03
CA ILE A 87 -8.08 6.46 -4.20
C ILE A 87 -8.40 5.48 -3.08
N ASP A 88 -9.65 5.48 -2.65
CA ASP A 88 -10.17 4.52 -1.67
C ASP A 88 -11.65 4.25 -1.94
N ALA A 89 -12.08 3.03 -1.73
CA ALA A 89 -13.46 2.61 -1.93
C ALA A 89 -14.41 3.15 -0.85
N SER A 90 -13.88 3.54 0.33
CA SER A 90 -14.65 4.17 1.41
C SER A 90 -14.70 5.69 1.23
N ALA A 91 -15.89 6.23 0.99
CA ALA A 91 -16.11 7.67 0.92
C ALA A 91 -15.68 8.39 2.22
N LYS A 92 -15.87 7.74 3.38
CA LYS A 92 -15.49 8.30 4.68
C LYS A 92 -13.98 8.40 4.83
N ASN A 93 -13.20 7.39 4.38
CA ASN A 93 -11.76 7.46 4.36
C ASN A 93 -11.28 8.65 3.53
N ILE A 94 -11.85 8.84 2.35
CA ILE A 94 -11.53 9.96 1.45
C ILE A 94 -11.87 11.32 2.08
N GLU A 95 -12.98 11.42 2.80
CA GLU A 95 -13.32 12.64 3.54
C GLU A 95 -12.27 12.97 4.60
N ILE A 96 -11.87 12.01 5.41
CA ILE A 96 -10.82 12.16 6.44
C ILE A 96 -9.49 12.57 5.80
N ALA A 97 -9.09 11.88 4.72
CA ALA A 97 -7.86 12.19 3.99
C ALA A 97 -7.85 13.63 3.45
N LYS A 98 -8.96 14.09 2.85
CA LYS A 98 -9.12 15.47 2.36
C LYS A 98 -9.03 16.50 3.49
N LEU A 99 -9.70 16.23 4.61
CA LEU A 99 -9.68 17.15 5.76
C LEU A 99 -8.27 17.28 6.35
N HIS A 100 -7.56 16.16 6.51
CA HIS A 100 -6.21 16.17 7.06
C HIS A 100 -5.20 16.83 6.10
N ALA A 101 -5.24 16.52 4.81
CA ALA A 101 -4.40 17.18 3.82
C ALA A 101 -4.64 18.70 3.75
N LYS A 102 -5.91 19.14 3.80
CA LYS A 102 -6.27 20.58 3.86
C LYS A 102 -5.69 21.27 5.10
N LYS A 103 -5.80 20.64 6.28
CA LYS A 103 -5.22 21.14 7.54
C LYS A 103 -3.69 21.31 7.44
N ASN A 104 -3.02 20.45 6.67
CA ASN A 104 -1.57 20.47 6.47
C ASN A 104 -1.13 21.24 5.21
N ASN A 105 -2.04 21.95 4.52
CA ASN A 105 -1.77 22.70 3.29
C ASN A 105 -1.16 21.83 2.17
N LEU A 106 -1.55 20.56 2.08
CA LEU A 106 -1.12 19.63 1.03
C LEU A 106 -2.14 19.59 -0.11
N LYS A 107 -1.65 19.57 -1.34
CA LYS A 107 -2.46 19.41 -2.55
C LYS A 107 -2.38 17.97 -3.01
N ILE A 108 -3.41 17.19 -2.72
CA ILE A 108 -3.55 15.77 -3.09
C ILE A 108 -4.90 15.58 -3.74
N ASN A 109 -4.93 14.85 -4.86
CA ASN A 109 -6.18 14.52 -5.54
C ASN A 109 -6.78 13.24 -4.93
N TYR A 110 -7.68 13.38 -3.96
CA TYR A 110 -8.37 12.25 -3.35
C TYR A 110 -9.72 11.95 -4.00
N LEU A 111 -9.92 10.70 -4.45
CA LEU A 111 -11.13 10.26 -5.15
C LEU A 111 -11.72 9.02 -4.46
N ASN A 112 -13.02 9.01 -4.22
CA ASN A 112 -13.73 7.79 -3.84
C ASN A 112 -13.94 6.95 -5.11
N SER A 113 -13.04 6.01 -5.34
CA SER A 113 -13.00 5.20 -6.56
C SER A 113 -12.25 3.90 -6.36
N GLU A 114 -12.33 3.03 -7.35
CA GLU A 114 -11.58 1.79 -7.54
C GLU A 114 -10.68 1.93 -8.78
N PRO A 115 -9.57 1.18 -8.89
CA PRO A 115 -8.65 1.32 -10.03
C PRO A 115 -9.34 1.02 -11.38
N GLU A 116 -10.24 0.05 -11.45
CA GLU A 116 -10.98 -0.30 -12.66
C GLU A 116 -11.99 0.77 -13.12
N LYS A 117 -12.33 1.71 -12.25
CA LYS A 117 -13.24 2.82 -12.56
C LYS A 117 -12.52 4.09 -13.01
N LEU A 118 -11.20 4.16 -12.85
CA LEU A 118 -10.41 5.28 -13.34
C LEU A 118 -10.30 5.19 -14.86
N ASN A 119 -10.93 6.14 -15.56
CA ASN A 119 -10.85 6.23 -17.02
C ASN A 119 -9.54 6.90 -17.48
N LEU A 120 -8.40 6.35 -17.00
CA LEU A 120 -7.05 6.82 -17.30
C LEU A 120 -6.22 5.67 -17.89
N LYS A 121 -5.17 6.01 -18.60
CA LYS A 121 -4.23 5.03 -19.18
C LYS A 121 -2.82 5.59 -19.19
N ASN A 122 -1.85 4.80 -18.71
CA ASN A 122 -0.42 5.19 -18.68
C ASN A 122 -0.21 6.59 -18.06
N GLU A 123 -0.86 6.85 -16.94
CA GLU A 123 -0.84 8.18 -16.30
C GLU A 123 0.21 8.26 -15.20
N PHE A 124 0.44 7.18 -14.44
CA PHE A 124 1.24 7.20 -13.23
C PHE A 124 2.63 6.63 -13.45
N ASP A 125 3.64 7.26 -12.86
CA ASP A 125 5.01 6.77 -12.81
C ASP A 125 5.18 5.70 -11.74
N ILE A 126 4.43 5.81 -10.63
CA ILE A 126 4.44 4.87 -9.51
C ILE A 126 3.01 4.54 -9.11
N ILE A 127 2.75 3.25 -8.85
CA ILE A 127 1.53 2.78 -8.18
C ILE A 127 1.91 2.13 -6.86
N LEU A 128 1.18 2.49 -5.80
CA LEU A 128 1.32 1.93 -4.46
C LEU A 128 0.09 1.09 -4.13
N ASN A 129 0.32 -0.18 -3.80
CA ASN A 129 -0.65 -1.17 -3.34
C ASN A 129 -0.20 -1.70 -1.97
N LEU A 130 -0.45 -0.95 -0.91
CA LEU A 130 0.08 -1.25 0.43
C LEU A 130 -1.04 -1.76 1.33
N GLU A 131 -1.05 -3.07 1.61
CA GLU A 131 -2.11 -3.79 2.35
C GLU A 131 -3.48 -3.67 1.64
N VAL A 132 -3.53 -3.96 0.35
CA VAL A 132 -4.76 -3.86 -0.45
C VAL A 132 -5.11 -5.17 -1.14
N VAL A 133 -4.12 -5.85 -1.72
CA VAL A 133 -4.35 -6.99 -2.62
C VAL A 133 -5.04 -8.17 -1.92
N GLU A 134 -4.86 -8.33 -0.61
CA GLU A 134 -5.55 -9.33 0.22
C GLU A 134 -7.02 -9.00 0.52
N HIS A 135 -7.44 -7.77 0.26
CA HIS A 135 -8.81 -7.30 0.52
C HIS A 135 -9.69 -7.23 -0.73
N VAL A 136 -9.10 -7.43 -1.92
CA VAL A 136 -9.87 -7.36 -3.17
C VAL A 136 -10.58 -8.68 -3.47
N GLU A 137 -11.76 -8.58 -4.09
CA GLU A 137 -12.57 -9.75 -4.47
C GLU A 137 -12.04 -10.43 -5.74
N ASN A 138 -11.57 -9.64 -6.70
CA ASN A 138 -11.02 -10.14 -7.97
C ASN A 138 -9.62 -9.57 -8.21
N LEU A 139 -8.61 -10.32 -7.77
CA LEU A 139 -7.21 -9.93 -7.88
C LEU A 139 -6.75 -9.75 -9.33
N ASN A 140 -7.21 -10.59 -10.26
CA ASN A 140 -6.77 -10.51 -11.66
C ASN A 140 -7.25 -9.20 -12.29
N LEU A 141 -8.54 -8.88 -12.17
CA LEU A 141 -9.10 -7.61 -12.66
C LEU A 141 -8.41 -6.40 -12.00
N TYR A 142 -8.09 -6.50 -10.71
CA TYR A 142 -7.39 -5.46 -9.98
C TYR A 142 -5.98 -5.20 -10.55
N LEU A 143 -5.18 -6.25 -10.71
CA LEU A 143 -3.82 -6.14 -11.26
C LEU A 143 -3.81 -5.68 -12.72
N GLU A 144 -4.76 -6.14 -13.56
CA GLU A 144 -4.95 -5.64 -14.92
C GLU A 144 -5.27 -4.14 -14.93
N SER A 145 -6.08 -3.67 -13.98
CA SER A 145 -6.43 -2.25 -13.86
C SER A 145 -5.21 -1.43 -13.47
N CYS A 146 -4.41 -1.91 -12.50
CA CYS A 146 -3.14 -1.28 -12.14
C CYS A 146 -2.19 -1.22 -13.35
N GLN A 147 -2.08 -2.31 -14.12
CA GLN A 147 -1.24 -2.37 -15.32
C GLN A 147 -1.66 -1.31 -16.35
N LYS A 148 -2.96 -1.08 -16.58
CA LYS A 148 -3.46 -0.07 -17.51
C LYS A 148 -3.12 1.35 -17.08
N LEU A 149 -3.17 1.63 -15.77
CA LEU A 149 -2.94 2.95 -15.19
C LEU A 149 -1.46 3.34 -15.14
N LEU A 150 -0.57 2.35 -14.99
CA LEU A 150 0.86 2.56 -14.89
C LEU A 150 1.48 2.84 -16.27
N LYS A 151 2.40 3.81 -16.35
CA LYS A 151 3.20 4.09 -17.54
C LYS A 151 4.09 2.90 -17.91
N PRO A 152 4.49 2.72 -19.18
CA PRO A 152 5.63 1.88 -19.53
C PRO A 152 6.86 2.33 -18.72
N LYS A 153 7.64 1.38 -18.22
CA LYS A 153 8.77 1.63 -17.30
C LYS A 153 8.37 2.25 -15.95
N GLY A 154 7.09 2.32 -15.63
CA GLY A 154 6.64 2.72 -14.29
C GLY A 154 6.85 1.61 -13.26
N LEU A 155 6.93 1.99 -11.99
CA LEU A 155 7.09 1.08 -10.85
C LEU A 155 5.76 0.84 -10.14
N MET A 156 5.53 -0.42 -9.78
CA MET A 156 4.46 -0.78 -8.86
C MET A 156 5.03 -1.43 -7.61
N PHE A 157 4.63 -0.93 -6.45
CA PHE A 157 4.99 -1.48 -5.15
C PHE A 157 3.77 -2.17 -4.54
N THR A 158 3.92 -3.44 -4.19
CA THR A 158 2.86 -4.22 -3.56
C THR A 158 3.36 -4.78 -2.23
N ALA A 159 2.79 -4.32 -1.11
CA ALA A 159 3.06 -4.86 0.22
C ALA A 159 1.84 -5.62 0.71
N THR A 160 2.04 -6.83 1.22
CA THR A 160 0.97 -7.70 1.73
C THR A 160 1.53 -8.80 2.64
N LEU A 161 0.64 -9.66 3.11
CA LEU A 161 0.93 -10.80 3.96
C LEU A 161 1.15 -12.07 3.14
N ASN A 162 2.23 -12.82 3.47
CA ASN A 162 2.51 -14.10 2.85
C ASN A 162 1.58 -15.20 3.40
N LYS A 163 1.14 -16.11 2.56
CA LYS A 163 0.31 -17.26 2.94
C LYS A 163 1.14 -18.40 3.53
N THR A 164 1.54 -18.23 4.79
CA THR A 164 2.34 -19.20 5.57
C THR A 164 1.70 -19.50 6.92
N LEU A 165 2.08 -20.59 7.56
CA LEU A 165 1.67 -20.89 8.93
C LEU A 165 2.22 -19.82 9.91
N THR A 166 3.43 -19.32 9.65
CA THR A 166 4.05 -18.26 10.47
C THR A 166 3.25 -16.96 10.41
N SER A 167 2.75 -16.56 9.23
CA SER A 167 1.89 -15.38 9.10
C SER A 167 0.54 -15.59 9.79
N PHE A 168 -0.05 -16.78 9.68
CA PHE A 168 -1.26 -17.11 10.42
C PHE A 168 -1.09 -16.88 11.93
N ILE A 169 -0.01 -17.44 12.51
CA ILE A 169 0.26 -17.32 13.94
C ILE A 169 0.58 -15.85 14.31
N LYS A 170 1.45 -15.17 13.57
CA LYS A 170 1.91 -13.83 13.95
C LYS A 170 0.92 -12.72 13.62
N ALA A 171 0.35 -12.73 12.40
CA ALA A 171 -0.52 -11.66 11.94
C ALA A 171 -1.95 -11.82 12.45
N ILE A 172 -2.47 -13.04 12.58
CA ILE A 172 -3.83 -13.27 13.07
C ILE A 172 -3.80 -13.51 14.58
N ILE A 173 -3.19 -14.61 15.06
CA ILE A 173 -3.21 -14.92 16.49
C ILE A 173 -2.46 -13.85 17.30
N GLY A 174 -1.26 -13.46 16.86
CA GLY A 174 -0.43 -12.48 17.56
C GLY A 174 -1.02 -11.08 17.55
N ALA A 175 -1.29 -10.52 16.38
CA ALA A 175 -1.72 -9.13 16.26
C ALA A 175 -3.19 -8.90 16.64
N GLU A 176 -4.10 -9.84 16.32
CA GLU A 176 -5.54 -9.65 16.57
C GLU A 176 -5.95 -10.16 17.95
N TYR A 177 -5.48 -11.32 18.40
CA TYR A 177 -5.95 -11.94 19.64
C TYR A 177 -5.06 -11.64 20.85
N VAL A 178 -3.73 -11.64 20.69
CA VAL A 178 -2.79 -11.48 21.81
C VAL A 178 -2.50 -10.00 22.05
N LEU A 179 -1.96 -9.30 21.05
CA LEU A 179 -1.58 -7.89 21.17
C LEU A 179 -2.76 -6.93 20.99
N ARG A 180 -3.84 -7.39 20.38
CA ARG A 180 -5.04 -6.59 20.07
C ARG A 180 -4.70 -5.29 19.33
N TRP A 181 -3.66 -5.33 18.49
CA TRP A 181 -3.27 -4.21 17.65
C TRP A 181 -4.28 -3.93 16.56
N LEU A 182 -4.98 -4.99 16.12
CA LEU A 182 -6.01 -4.94 15.09
C LEU A 182 -7.28 -5.61 15.62
N PRO A 183 -8.46 -5.17 15.17
CA PRO A 183 -9.71 -5.86 15.48
C PRO A 183 -9.70 -7.32 15.02
N ILE A 184 -10.30 -8.21 15.80
CA ILE A 184 -10.46 -9.62 15.44
C ILE A 184 -11.21 -9.74 14.12
N GLY A 185 -10.69 -10.55 13.19
CA GLY A 185 -11.24 -10.73 11.85
C GLY A 185 -10.82 -9.63 10.86
N THR A 186 -9.78 -8.87 11.16
CA THR A 186 -9.18 -7.93 10.19
C THR A 186 -8.61 -8.69 8.99
N HIS A 187 -7.98 -9.86 9.22
CA HIS A 187 -7.36 -10.65 8.18
C HIS A 187 -8.07 -11.99 7.94
N ASP A 188 -8.21 -12.35 6.67
CA ASP A 188 -8.59 -13.68 6.22
C ASP A 188 -7.36 -14.36 5.61
N TRP A 189 -6.80 -15.38 6.31
CA TRP A 189 -5.62 -16.10 5.84
C TRP A 189 -5.80 -16.73 4.46
N ASN A 190 -7.03 -17.07 4.05
CA ASN A 190 -7.30 -17.63 2.72
C ASN A 190 -6.98 -16.63 1.60
N LYS A 191 -7.06 -15.33 1.89
CA LYS A 191 -6.77 -14.24 0.97
C LYS A 191 -5.30 -13.82 0.93
N PHE A 192 -4.47 -14.35 1.84
CA PHE A 192 -3.03 -14.10 1.80
C PHE A 192 -2.40 -14.71 0.55
N ILE A 193 -1.41 -14.02 -0.01
CA ILE A 193 -0.84 -14.35 -1.32
C ILE A 193 0.64 -14.67 -1.15
N LYS A 194 1.09 -15.80 -1.70
CA LYS A 194 2.51 -16.12 -1.70
C LYS A 194 3.27 -15.25 -2.70
N PRO A 195 4.51 -14.80 -2.37
CA PRO A 195 5.30 -13.97 -3.27
C PRO A 195 5.41 -14.52 -4.69
N ASN A 196 5.71 -15.82 -4.85
CA ASN A 196 5.83 -16.46 -6.16
C ASN A 196 4.50 -16.52 -6.95
N GLU A 197 3.36 -16.59 -6.27
CA GLU A 197 2.04 -16.53 -6.92
C GLU A 197 1.75 -15.13 -7.43
N LEU A 198 2.08 -14.10 -6.63
CA LEU A 198 1.92 -12.71 -7.04
C LEU A 198 2.89 -12.35 -8.19
N GLU A 199 4.17 -12.73 -8.08
CA GLU A 199 5.17 -12.52 -9.14
C GLU A 199 4.74 -13.16 -10.46
N LYS A 200 4.23 -14.40 -10.43
CA LYS A 200 3.73 -15.07 -11.64
C LYS A 200 2.59 -14.30 -12.28
N LYS A 201 1.58 -13.85 -11.49
CA LYS A 201 0.45 -13.07 -12.03
C LYS A 201 0.92 -11.74 -12.65
N LEU A 202 1.91 -11.09 -12.05
CA LEU A 202 2.46 -9.85 -12.57
C LEU A 202 3.31 -10.08 -13.82
N LEU A 203 4.06 -11.17 -13.89
CA LEU A 203 4.79 -11.57 -15.09
C LEU A 203 3.83 -11.79 -16.28
N ASP A 204 2.69 -12.47 -16.07
CA ASP A 204 1.65 -12.68 -17.08
C ASP A 204 1.03 -11.34 -17.56
N LEU A 205 1.12 -10.28 -16.76
CA LEU A 205 0.71 -8.92 -17.09
C LEU A 205 1.86 -8.02 -17.59
N ASN A 206 2.97 -8.63 -18.03
CA ASN A 206 4.11 -7.91 -18.58
C ASN A 206 4.85 -7.01 -17.57
N PHE A 207 4.94 -7.45 -16.31
CA PHE A 207 5.82 -6.84 -15.31
C PHE A 207 7.09 -7.67 -15.11
N SER A 208 8.18 -7.01 -14.74
CA SER A 208 9.42 -7.64 -14.28
C SER A 208 9.64 -7.33 -12.80
N THR A 209 10.09 -8.33 -12.03
CA THR A 209 10.47 -8.11 -10.63
C THR A 209 11.75 -7.28 -10.56
N VAL A 210 11.69 -6.15 -9.87
CA VAL A 210 12.86 -5.29 -9.57
C VAL A 210 13.49 -5.69 -8.25
N ASN A 211 12.67 -5.91 -7.22
CA ASN A 211 13.13 -6.31 -5.89
C ASN A 211 12.00 -6.95 -5.09
N LEU A 212 12.35 -7.91 -4.26
CA LEU A 212 11.46 -8.54 -3.26
C LEU A 212 12.17 -8.55 -1.91
N THR A 213 11.54 -8.03 -0.86
CA THR A 213 12.10 -8.02 0.48
C THR A 213 11.04 -8.30 1.54
N GLY A 214 11.45 -8.94 2.62
CA GLY A 214 10.62 -9.12 3.81
C GLY A 214 10.64 -7.87 4.69
N LEU A 215 9.59 -7.71 5.47
CA LEU A 215 9.48 -6.66 6.49
C LEU A 215 9.19 -7.33 7.83
N SER A 216 10.13 -7.20 8.77
CA SER A 216 10.07 -7.89 10.05
C SER A 216 10.01 -6.90 11.20
N PHE A 217 9.11 -7.15 12.15
CA PHE A 217 8.98 -6.36 13.38
C PHE A 217 9.88 -6.91 14.48
N ASN A 218 10.66 -6.04 15.10
CA ASN A 218 11.44 -6.37 16.30
C ASN A 218 10.66 -5.89 17.55
N PRO A 219 10.13 -6.82 18.39
CA PRO A 219 9.33 -6.43 19.54
C PRO A 219 10.13 -5.80 20.68
N ILE A 220 11.45 -6.04 20.75
CA ILE A 220 12.31 -5.48 21.80
C ILE A 220 12.53 -3.99 21.54
N PHE A 221 12.89 -3.63 20.32
CA PHE A 221 13.13 -2.25 19.91
C PHE A 221 11.88 -1.55 19.36
N GLN A 222 10.77 -2.25 19.23
CA GLN A 222 9.50 -1.77 18.66
C GLN A 222 9.68 -1.09 17.29
N GLU A 223 10.53 -1.68 16.44
CA GLU A 223 10.85 -1.14 15.12
C GLU A 223 10.65 -2.18 14.02
N TRP A 224 10.31 -1.69 12.85
CA TRP A 224 10.26 -2.46 11.61
C TRP A 224 11.58 -2.31 10.86
N LYS A 225 12.02 -3.39 10.22
CA LYS A 225 13.22 -3.39 9.38
C LYS A 225 13.06 -4.30 8.17
N ARG A 226 13.81 -4.00 7.13
CA ARG A 226 13.95 -4.88 5.97
C ARG A 226 14.66 -6.17 6.37
N SER A 227 14.21 -7.27 5.80
CA SER A 227 14.68 -8.61 6.13
C SER A 227 14.71 -9.49 4.89
N LYS A 228 15.51 -10.57 4.92
CA LYS A 228 15.42 -11.66 3.94
C LYS A 228 14.28 -12.64 4.27
N ASP A 229 13.71 -12.53 5.47
CA ASP A 229 12.60 -13.36 5.92
C ASP A 229 11.29 -12.87 5.28
N LEU A 230 10.74 -13.65 4.37
CA LEU A 230 9.47 -13.42 3.69
C LEU A 230 8.29 -14.10 4.40
N SER A 231 8.50 -14.69 5.57
CA SER A 231 7.50 -15.59 6.17
C SER A 231 6.21 -14.91 6.60
N VAL A 232 6.20 -13.58 6.83
CA VAL A 232 5.01 -12.83 7.28
C VAL A 232 4.68 -11.71 6.31
N ASN A 233 5.38 -10.60 6.41
CA ASN A 233 5.16 -9.43 5.55
C ASN A 233 6.24 -9.36 4.47
N TYR A 234 5.84 -9.03 3.26
CA TYR A 234 6.78 -8.74 2.18
C TYR A 234 6.34 -7.51 1.38
N ILE A 235 7.29 -6.90 0.71
CA ILE A 235 7.05 -5.85 -0.27
C ILE A 235 7.79 -6.22 -1.55
N LEU A 236 7.05 -6.18 -2.66
CA LEU A 236 7.49 -6.48 -4.00
C LEU A 236 7.48 -5.19 -4.82
N ALA A 237 8.60 -4.86 -5.44
CA ALA A 237 8.72 -3.81 -6.43
C ALA A 237 8.80 -4.43 -7.83
N THR A 238 7.95 -4.00 -8.74
CA THR A 238 7.92 -4.45 -10.13
C THR A 238 7.92 -3.28 -11.10
N GLU A 239 8.50 -3.49 -12.28
CA GLU A 239 8.51 -2.56 -13.39
C GLU A 239 7.58 -3.07 -14.49
N LYS A 240 6.77 -2.19 -15.07
CA LYS A 240 5.98 -2.49 -16.28
C LYS A 240 6.87 -2.40 -17.52
N ASN A 241 6.98 -3.51 -18.29
CA ASN A 241 7.75 -3.58 -19.53
C ASN A 241 7.10 -2.81 -20.69
#